data_8cf6cf4c9e8342d8808f5fb7d7d163f9
#
_entry.id   8cf6cf4c9e8342d8808f5fb7d7d163f9
#
_cell.length_a   1.000
_cell.length_b   1.000
_cell.length_c   1.000
_cell.angle_alpha   90.00
_cell.angle_beta   90.00
_cell.angle_gamma   90.00
#
_symmetry.space_group_name_H-M   'P 1'
#
loop_
_entity.id
_entity.type
_entity.pdbx_description
1 polymer ?
#
loop_
_entity_poly.entity_id
_entity_poly.type
_entity_poly.pdbx_seq_one_letter_code
_entity_poly.pdbx_strand_id
1 'polypeptide(L)'
;MAKPNDNPEIAAARAAGIPVFERAQAWGALMRKYPNALCVSGTHGKTTTTSMCTHIFMAAEQDPTVMIGGTLPLLHSGYRVGHGDTIILESCEYCNSFLSFYPTVAVVLNVEADHLDFFKDLEDVKHSFRRFAELVPETGFVVADRDDANTMDALAGLDRSTITFGLEDGDVHAADLTWHGGFADFDAMVNGQCYAHVSLSVPGVHNVRNA
;
A
#
# COMPACT_ATOMS: atom_id res chain seq x y z
N MET A 1 20.15 12.51 0.32
CA MET A 1 19.76 12.59 -1.12
C MET A 1 20.12 13.95 -1.67
N ALA A 2 20.71 14.04 -2.87
CA ALA A 2 20.91 15.32 -3.54
C ALA A 2 19.53 15.94 -3.83
N LYS A 3 19.39 17.25 -3.57
CA LYS A 3 18.14 17.94 -3.90
C LYS A 3 17.90 17.84 -5.41
N PRO A 4 16.65 17.62 -5.88
CA PRO A 4 16.36 17.47 -7.32
C PRO A 4 16.91 18.61 -8.19
N ASN A 5 17.09 19.78 -7.61
CA ASN A 5 17.61 20.95 -8.33
C ASN A 5 19.14 20.95 -8.54
N ASP A 6 19.88 20.09 -7.84
CA ASP A 6 21.36 20.02 -7.91
C ASP A 6 21.85 18.94 -8.88
N ASN A 7 20.93 18.17 -9.48
CA ASN A 7 21.29 17.13 -10.44
C ASN A 7 21.54 17.76 -11.84
N PRO A 8 22.77 17.63 -12.40
CA PRO A 8 23.11 18.26 -13.67
C PRO A 8 22.32 17.72 -14.87
N GLU A 9 21.88 16.45 -14.84
CA GLU A 9 21.03 15.87 -15.89
C GLU A 9 19.64 16.50 -15.89
N ILE A 10 19.03 16.70 -14.71
CA ILE A 10 17.74 17.38 -14.56
C ILE A 10 17.84 18.83 -15.02
N ALA A 11 18.94 19.53 -14.65
CA ALA A 11 19.18 20.91 -15.06
C ALA A 11 19.33 21.01 -16.60
N ALA A 12 20.08 20.10 -17.22
CA ALA A 12 20.25 20.05 -18.66
C ALA A 12 18.93 19.73 -19.39
N ALA A 13 18.15 18.77 -18.90
CA ALA A 13 16.83 18.44 -19.45
C ALA A 13 15.89 19.64 -19.43
N ARG A 14 15.81 20.35 -18.29
CA ARG A 14 14.99 21.57 -18.16
C ARG A 14 15.47 22.68 -19.11
N ALA A 15 16.79 22.89 -19.21
CA ALA A 15 17.37 23.89 -20.14
C ALA A 15 17.07 23.57 -21.61
N ALA A 16 16.96 22.28 -21.94
CA ALA A 16 16.58 21.79 -23.27
C ALA A 16 15.07 21.75 -23.53
N GLY A 17 14.23 22.18 -22.56
CA GLY A 17 12.77 22.11 -22.67
C GLY A 17 12.19 20.71 -22.62
N ILE A 18 12.97 19.72 -22.15
CA ILE A 18 12.51 18.33 -22.00
C ILE A 18 11.66 18.24 -20.71
N PRO A 19 10.42 17.71 -20.77
CA PRO A 19 9.60 17.51 -19.58
C PRO A 19 10.28 16.61 -18.57
N VAL A 20 10.29 17.03 -17.31
CA VAL A 20 10.86 16.26 -16.18
C VAL A 20 9.71 15.93 -15.21
N PHE A 21 9.56 14.66 -14.92
CA PHE A 21 8.53 14.15 -14.03
C PHE A 21 9.15 13.40 -12.85
N GLU A 22 8.52 13.50 -11.69
CA GLU A 22 8.79 12.61 -10.58
C GLU A 22 8.33 11.18 -10.92
N ARG A 23 9.06 10.19 -10.38
CA ARG A 23 8.71 8.77 -10.56
C ARG A 23 7.25 8.47 -10.23
N ALA A 24 6.75 9.04 -9.14
CA ALA A 24 5.36 8.86 -8.71
C ALA A 24 4.35 9.41 -9.73
N GLN A 25 4.65 10.52 -10.39
CA GLN A 25 3.80 11.07 -11.46
C GLN A 25 3.75 10.15 -12.67
N ALA A 26 4.87 9.53 -13.03
CA ALA A 26 4.92 8.56 -14.13
C ALA A 26 4.08 7.31 -13.80
N TRP A 27 4.19 6.78 -12.58
CA TRP A 27 3.35 5.68 -12.11
C TRP A 27 1.87 6.06 -12.09
N GLY A 28 1.53 7.24 -11.57
CA GLY A 28 0.14 7.74 -11.60
C GLY A 28 -0.43 7.81 -13.01
N ALA A 29 0.36 8.25 -13.99
CA ALA A 29 -0.07 8.27 -15.40
C ALA A 29 -0.32 6.86 -15.97
N LEU A 30 0.50 5.87 -15.57
CA LEU A 30 0.32 4.47 -15.96
C LEU A 30 -0.92 3.85 -15.31
N MET A 31 -1.17 4.13 -14.02
CA MET A 31 -2.31 3.61 -13.26
C MET A 31 -3.65 3.89 -13.94
N ARG A 32 -3.80 5.03 -14.60
CA ARG A 32 -5.03 5.41 -15.32
C ARG A 32 -5.43 4.45 -16.45
N LYS A 33 -4.53 3.54 -16.85
CA LYS A 33 -4.79 2.52 -17.87
C LYS A 33 -5.35 1.23 -17.26
N TYR A 34 -5.39 1.12 -15.94
CA TYR A 34 -5.82 -0.08 -15.24
C TYR A 34 -7.17 0.17 -14.56
N PRO A 35 -8.18 -0.69 -14.80
CA PRO A 35 -9.45 -0.65 -14.08
C PRO A 35 -9.28 -0.80 -12.58
N ASN A 36 -8.32 -1.63 -12.15
CA ASN A 36 -8.06 -1.95 -10.75
C ASN A 36 -6.66 -1.47 -10.36
N ALA A 37 -6.59 -0.49 -9.48
CA ALA A 37 -5.35 0.05 -8.95
C ALA A 37 -5.31 -0.12 -7.44
N LEU A 38 -4.58 -1.15 -6.97
CA LEU A 38 -4.35 -1.44 -5.56
C LEU A 38 -3.08 -0.71 -5.09
N CYS A 39 -3.24 0.22 -4.17
CA CYS A 39 -2.17 1.03 -3.61
C CYS A 39 -1.98 0.72 -2.12
N VAL A 40 -0.83 0.13 -1.77
CA VAL A 40 -0.50 -0.24 -0.40
C VAL A 40 0.34 0.84 0.25
N SER A 41 -0.20 1.52 1.25
CA SER A 41 0.45 2.58 2.02
C SER A 41 0.53 2.25 3.51
N GLY A 42 1.27 3.04 4.26
CA GLY A 42 1.49 2.90 5.70
C GLY A 42 2.92 3.27 6.05
N THR A 43 3.18 3.62 7.28
CA THR A 43 4.55 3.88 7.73
C THR A 43 5.39 2.61 7.61
N HIS A 44 4.85 1.46 8.03
CA HIS A 44 5.50 0.16 8.01
C HIS A 44 4.67 -0.90 7.27
N GLY A 45 5.31 -1.99 6.84
CA GLY A 45 4.63 -3.15 6.25
C GLY A 45 4.35 -3.07 4.75
N LYS A 46 4.49 -1.91 4.11
CA LYS A 46 4.18 -1.68 2.68
C LYS A 46 4.74 -2.75 1.75
N THR A 47 6.04 -2.98 1.79
CA THR A 47 6.74 -3.94 0.92
C THR A 47 6.24 -5.36 1.14
N THR A 48 6.02 -5.76 2.41
CA THR A 48 5.54 -7.10 2.76
C THR A 48 4.12 -7.31 2.25
N THR A 49 3.20 -6.40 2.55
CA THR A 49 1.79 -6.51 2.10
C THR A 49 1.68 -6.45 0.58
N THR A 50 2.43 -5.55 -0.09
CA THR A 50 2.46 -5.50 -1.56
C THR A 50 2.97 -6.82 -2.15
N SER A 51 3.95 -7.46 -1.49
CA SER A 51 4.47 -8.77 -1.89
C SER A 51 3.43 -9.87 -1.70
N MET A 52 2.71 -9.90 -0.56
CA MET A 52 1.64 -10.87 -0.30
C MET A 52 0.50 -10.72 -1.31
N CYS A 53 0.03 -9.49 -1.57
CA CYS A 53 -0.95 -9.22 -2.63
C CYS A 53 -0.45 -9.73 -3.99
N THR A 54 0.83 -9.50 -4.31
CA THR A 54 1.42 -9.98 -5.57
C THR A 54 1.35 -11.50 -5.67
N HIS A 55 1.71 -12.24 -4.60
CA HIS A 55 1.63 -13.69 -4.57
C HIS A 55 0.19 -14.19 -4.80
N ILE A 56 -0.79 -13.57 -4.13
CA ILE A 56 -2.20 -13.94 -4.25
C ILE A 56 -2.70 -13.72 -5.68
N PHE A 57 -2.46 -12.53 -6.26
CA PHE A 57 -2.92 -12.20 -7.62
C PHE A 57 -2.23 -13.06 -8.69
N MET A 58 -0.93 -13.37 -8.48
CA MET A 58 -0.20 -14.30 -9.37
C MET A 58 -0.75 -15.73 -9.28
N ALA A 59 -1.01 -16.22 -8.06
CA ALA A 59 -1.59 -17.55 -7.85
C ALA A 59 -3.02 -17.67 -8.41
N ALA A 60 -3.77 -16.56 -8.39
CA ALA A 60 -5.09 -16.46 -8.99
C ALA A 60 -5.07 -16.21 -10.51
N GLU A 61 -3.90 -16.29 -11.15
CA GLU A 61 -3.69 -16.11 -12.61
C GLU A 61 -4.21 -14.75 -13.15
N GLN A 62 -4.24 -13.71 -12.29
CA GLN A 62 -4.74 -12.38 -12.66
C GLN A 62 -3.71 -11.54 -13.43
N ASP A 63 -2.49 -12.02 -13.61
CA ASP A 63 -1.42 -11.39 -14.38
C ASP A 63 -1.19 -9.89 -14.09
N PRO A 64 -0.98 -9.49 -12.79
CA PRO A 64 -0.92 -8.09 -12.42
C PRO A 64 0.36 -7.39 -12.89
N THR A 65 0.26 -6.09 -13.15
CA THR A 65 1.43 -5.19 -13.16
C THR A 65 1.75 -4.81 -11.72
N VAL A 66 3.03 -4.85 -11.34
CA VAL A 66 3.45 -4.69 -9.94
C VAL A 66 4.64 -3.75 -9.82
N MET A 67 4.66 -2.93 -8.77
CA MET A 67 5.84 -2.17 -8.32
C MET A 67 5.98 -2.25 -6.81
N ILE A 68 7.12 -2.75 -6.36
CA ILE A 68 7.47 -2.98 -4.96
C ILE A 68 8.75 -2.21 -4.65
N GLY A 69 8.90 -1.70 -3.43
CA GLY A 69 10.09 -0.97 -2.99
C GLY A 69 11.35 -1.83 -2.76
N GLY A 70 11.24 -3.15 -2.90
CA GLY A 70 12.31 -4.13 -2.76
C GLY A 70 12.30 -5.16 -3.87
N THR A 71 13.16 -6.17 -3.77
CA THR A 71 13.18 -7.31 -4.70
C THR A 71 12.29 -8.43 -4.15
N LEU A 72 11.29 -8.85 -4.90
CA LEU A 72 10.49 -10.03 -4.60
C LEU A 72 11.11 -11.25 -5.29
N PRO A 73 11.49 -12.32 -4.53
CA PRO A 73 12.11 -13.52 -5.11
C PRO A 73 11.27 -14.15 -6.24
N LEU A 74 9.95 -14.19 -6.10
CA LEU A 74 9.03 -14.68 -7.12
C LEU A 74 9.19 -13.98 -8.48
N LEU A 75 9.51 -12.70 -8.46
CA LEU A 75 9.65 -11.88 -9.68
C LEU A 75 11.12 -11.72 -10.11
N HIS A 76 12.08 -12.09 -9.27
CA HIS A 76 13.50 -11.73 -9.39
C HIS A 76 13.73 -10.22 -9.63
N SER A 77 12.79 -9.39 -9.20
CA SER A 77 12.74 -7.94 -9.46
C SER A 77 11.88 -7.23 -8.42
N GLY A 78 11.98 -5.90 -8.38
CA GLY A 78 11.04 -5.03 -7.67
C GLY A 78 9.83 -4.60 -8.53
N TYR A 79 9.73 -5.07 -9.77
CA TYR A 79 8.62 -4.73 -10.64
C TYR A 79 8.30 -5.87 -11.62
N ARG A 80 7.07 -5.86 -12.12
CA ARG A 80 6.57 -6.75 -13.15
C ARG A 80 5.59 -5.99 -14.05
N VAL A 81 5.65 -6.23 -15.34
CA VAL A 81 4.63 -5.78 -16.28
C VAL A 81 3.75 -6.97 -16.63
N GLY A 82 2.49 -6.91 -16.24
CA GLY A 82 1.47 -7.90 -16.56
C GLY A 82 0.54 -7.41 -17.67
N HIS A 83 -0.34 -8.29 -18.11
CA HIS A 83 -1.37 -8.00 -19.13
C HIS A 83 -2.79 -8.02 -18.54
N GLY A 84 -2.93 -8.26 -17.24
CA GLY A 84 -4.21 -8.22 -16.53
C GLY A 84 -4.68 -6.79 -16.24
N ASP A 85 -5.90 -6.70 -15.73
CA ASP A 85 -6.60 -5.44 -15.44
C ASP A 85 -6.15 -4.77 -14.12
N THR A 86 -5.20 -5.37 -13.41
CA THR A 86 -4.79 -4.92 -12.07
C THR A 86 -3.35 -4.41 -12.06
N ILE A 87 -3.17 -3.26 -11.41
CA ILE A 87 -1.86 -2.76 -11.01
C ILE A 87 -1.77 -2.70 -9.49
N ILE A 88 -0.67 -3.22 -8.93
CA ILE A 88 -0.39 -3.25 -7.48
C ILE A 88 0.86 -2.41 -7.22
N LEU A 89 0.72 -1.36 -6.42
CA LEU A 89 1.79 -0.40 -6.17
C LEU A 89 2.05 -0.21 -4.68
N GLU A 90 3.31 -0.36 -4.29
CA GLU A 90 3.78 0.17 -3.02
C GLU A 90 3.75 1.70 -3.06
N SER A 91 3.05 2.32 -2.11
CA SER A 91 2.68 3.74 -2.12
C SER A 91 3.34 4.47 -0.95
N CYS A 92 4.46 5.14 -1.23
CA CYS A 92 5.23 5.84 -0.21
C CYS A 92 4.66 7.23 0.08
N GLU A 93 4.49 7.54 1.36
CA GLU A 93 4.01 8.82 1.89
C GLU A 93 5.07 9.93 1.80
N TYR A 94 6.36 9.57 1.79
CA TYR A 94 7.46 10.54 1.79
C TYR A 94 7.36 11.51 0.63
N CYS A 95 7.53 12.79 0.94
CA CYS A 95 7.34 13.90 0.00
C CYS A 95 5.94 13.92 -0.66
N ASN A 96 4.93 13.35 -0.02
CA ASN A 96 3.58 13.21 -0.57
C ASN A 96 3.54 12.50 -1.94
N SER A 97 4.50 11.61 -2.21
CA SER A 97 4.66 10.94 -3.52
C SER A 97 3.39 10.18 -3.92
N PHE A 98 2.74 9.48 -2.98
CA PHE A 98 1.52 8.72 -3.22
C PHE A 98 0.31 9.58 -3.63
N LEU A 99 0.34 10.89 -3.38
CA LEU A 99 -0.73 11.81 -3.83
C LEU A 99 -0.73 12.04 -5.36
N SER A 100 0.28 11.53 -6.07
CA SER A 100 0.29 11.48 -7.53
C SER A 100 -0.42 10.26 -8.10
N PHE A 101 -0.91 9.34 -7.25
CA PHE A 101 -1.54 8.08 -7.63
C PHE A 101 -3.05 8.23 -7.84
N TYR A 102 -3.65 7.22 -8.45
CA TYR A 102 -5.09 7.13 -8.73
C TYR A 102 -5.61 5.77 -8.26
N PRO A 103 -5.67 5.51 -6.93
CA PRO A 103 -6.10 4.24 -6.39
C PRO A 103 -7.59 4.01 -6.64
N THR A 104 -7.97 2.78 -7.01
CA THR A 104 -9.34 2.28 -6.86
C THR A 104 -9.50 1.56 -5.53
N VAL A 105 -8.40 1.03 -4.98
CA VAL A 105 -8.30 0.49 -3.64
C VAL A 105 -7.07 1.08 -2.96
N ALA A 106 -7.26 1.78 -1.85
CA ALA A 106 -6.19 2.30 -1.01
C ALA A 106 -6.10 1.50 0.29
N VAL A 107 -4.93 0.90 0.55
CA VAL A 107 -4.65 0.21 1.82
C VAL A 107 -3.85 1.15 2.70
N VAL A 108 -4.26 1.33 3.95
CA VAL A 108 -3.54 2.08 4.99
C VAL A 108 -3.25 1.13 6.14
N LEU A 109 -2.00 0.68 6.24
CA LEU A 109 -1.57 -0.31 7.21
C LEU A 109 -1.38 0.25 8.61
N ASN A 110 -0.74 1.40 8.70
CA ASN A 110 -0.46 2.12 9.96
C ASN A 110 -0.01 3.53 9.67
N VAL A 111 -0.17 4.43 10.65
CA VAL A 111 0.24 5.83 10.57
C VAL A 111 1.05 6.21 11.80
N GLU A 112 2.35 6.45 11.62
CA GLU A 112 3.26 6.85 12.69
C GLU A 112 4.04 8.12 12.32
N ALA A 113 4.66 8.75 13.32
CA ALA A 113 5.50 9.92 13.10
C ALA A 113 6.84 9.49 12.48
N ASP A 114 6.89 9.48 11.16
CA ASP A 114 8.09 9.21 10.36
C ASP A 114 8.34 10.34 9.36
N HIS A 115 9.53 10.38 8.76
CA HIS A 115 9.91 11.40 7.79
C HIS A 115 9.71 12.84 8.28
N LEU A 116 10.06 13.12 9.55
CA LEU A 116 9.93 14.44 10.17
C LEU A 116 10.92 15.49 9.60
N ASP A 117 11.76 15.09 8.66
CA ASP A 117 12.52 15.99 7.77
C ASP A 117 11.63 16.62 6.68
N PHE A 118 10.47 16.03 6.41
CA PHE A 118 9.48 16.50 5.46
C PHE A 118 8.16 16.90 6.13
N PHE A 119 7.59 16.03 6.98
CA PHE A 119 6.37 16.32 7.74
C PHE A 119 6.69 17.10 9.00
N LYS A 120 5.81 18.02 9.36
CA LYS A 120 5.97 18.85 10.55
C LYS A 120 5.82 18.04 11.84
N ASP A 121 4.83 17.19 11.90
CA ASP A 121 4.43 16.40 13.06
C ASP A 121 3.51 15.23 12.63
N LEU A 122 3.04 14.43 13.59
CA LEU A 122 2.13 13.31 13.35
C LEU A 122 0.80 13.75 12.71
N GLU A 123 0.29 14.92 13.07
CA GLU A 123 -0.96 15.42 12.51
C GLU A 123 -0.81 15.76 11.02
N ASP A 124 0.35 16.26 10.61
CA ASP A 124 0.65 16.50 9.19
C ASP A 124 0.78 15.17 8.42
N VAL A 125 1.37 14.12 9.05
CA VAL A 125 1.37 12.76 8.49
C VAL A 125 -0.05 12.23 8.33
N LYS A 126 -0.89 12.27 9.37
CA LYS A 126 -2.31 11.86 9.32
C LYS A 126 -3.07 12.59 8.23
N HIS A 127 -2.88 13.91 8.10
CA HIS A 127 -3.50 14.71 7.05
C HIS A 127 -3.08 14.24 5.65
N SER A 128 -1.82 13.85 5.45
CA SER A 128 -1.33 13.30 4.19
C SER A 128 -2.02 11.96 3.84
N PHE A 129 -2.14 11.04 4.81
CA PHE A 129 -2.85 9.77 4.62
C PHE A 129 -4.34 9.98 4.35
N ARG A 130 -4.97 10.96 5.03
CA ARG A 130 -6.35 11.36 4.74
C ARG A 130 -6.52 11.77 3.29
N ARG A 131 -5.67 12.66 2.78
CA ARG A 131 -5.69 13.10 1.38
C ARG A 131 -5.48 11.95 0.41
N PHE A 132 -4.61 10.99 0.75
CA PHE A 132 -4.41 9.80 -0.06
C PHE A 132 -5.68 8.93 -0.14
N ALA A 133 -6.35 8.69 0.98
CA ALA A 133 -7.61 7.95 1.01
C ALA A 133 -8.73 8.66 0.22
N GLU A 134 -8.75 9.98 0.21
CA GLU A 134 -9.70 10.80 -0.56
C GLU A 134 -9.52 10.69 -2.08
N LEU A 135 -8.36 10.20 -2.57
CA LEU A 135 -8.13 9.94 -4.00
C LEU A 135 -8.96 8.75 -4.52
N VAL A 136 -9.42 7.87 -3.63
CA VAL A 136 -10.25 6.72 -4.00
C VAL A 136 -11.59 7.23 -4.53
N PRO A 137 -12.06 6.78 -5.71
CA PRO A 137 -13.36 7.18 -6.24
C PRO A 137 -14.51 6.60 -5.40
N GLU A 138 -15.72 7.13 -5.56
CA GLU A 138 -16.92 6.62 -4.87
C GLU A 138 -17.19 5.14 -5.12
N THR A 139 -16.76 4.61 -6.26
CA THR A 139 -16.89 3.19 -6.63
C THR A 139 -15.79 2.31 -6.08
N GLY A 140 -14.76 2.91 -5.49
CA GLY A 140 -13.65 2.21 -4.86
C GLY A 140 -13.83 2.07 -3.35
N PHE A 141 -12.79 1.57 -2.67
CA PHE A 141 -12.82 1.45 -1.20
C PHE A 141 -11.43 1.61 -0.58
N VAL A 142 -11.43 1.93 0.70
CA VAL A 142 -10.24 2.01 1.55
C VAL A 142 -10.20 0.77 2.44
N VAL A 143 -9.02 0.17 2.56
CA VAL A 143 -8.75 -0.91 3.51
C VAL A 143 -7.87 -0.36 4.62
N ALA A 144 -8.29 -0.46 5.88
CA ALA A 144 -7.67 0.24 7.00
C ALA A 144 -7.44 -0.67 8.21
N ASP A 145 -6.27 -0.58 8.83
CA ASP A 145 -5.99 -1.26 10.09
C ASP A 145 -6.81 -0.63 11.23
N ARG A 146 -7.76 -1.42 11.76
CA ARG A 146 -8.61 -1.03 12.89
C ARG A 146 -7.83 -0.95 14.20
N ASP A 147 -6.78 -1.74 14.35
CA ASP A 147 -5.96 -1.78 15.56
C ASP A 147 -5.01 -0.58 15.66
N ASP A 148 -4.77 0.15 14.55
CA ASP A 148 -3.95 1.36 14.53
C ASP A 148 -4.81 2.61 14.77
N ALA A 149 -4.70 3.17 15.98
CA ALA A 149 -5.49 4.33 16.40
C ALA A 149 -5.25 5.58 15.52
N ASN A 150 -4.04 5.77 15.01
CA ASN A 150 -3.71 6.90 14.15
C ASN A 150 -4.30 6.75 12.76
N THR A 151 -4.33 5.53 12.22
CA THR A 151 -5.03 5.23 10.97
C THR A 151 -6.53 5.52 11.10
N MET A 152 -7.16 5.02 12.17
CA MET A 152 -8.58 5.25 12.38
C MET A 152 -8.91 6.73 12.60
N ASP A 153 -8.05 7.47 13.29
CA ASP A 153 -8.20 8.92 13.48
C ASP A 153 -8.01 9.68 12.16
N ALA A 154 -6.98 9.36 11.38
CA ALA A 154 -6.75 9.98 10.07
C ALA A 154 -7.93 9.78 9.11
N LEU A 155 -8.61 8.64 9.19
CA LEU A 155 -9.73 8.28 8.32
C LEU A 155 -11.10 8.61 8.92
N ALA A 156 -11.18 9.21 10.12
CA ALA A 156 -12.43 9.55 10.77
C ALA A 156 -13.30 10.46 9.88
N GLY A 157 -14.56 10.07 9.67
CA GLY A 157 -15.49 10.82 8.81
C GLY A 157 -15.09 10.85 7.32
N LEU A 158 -14.30 9.91 6.85
CA LEU A 158 -14.02 9.74 5.42
C LEU A 158 -15.30 9.32 4.69
N ASP A 159 -15.67 10.06 3.66
CA ASP A 159 -16.81 9.75 2.80
C ASP A 159 -16.39 8.80 1.66
N ARG A 160 -15.95 7.59 2.04
CA ARG A 160 -15.61 6.49 1.14
C ARG A 160 -15.94 5.17 1.82
N SER A 161 -16.31 4.16 1.04
CA SER A 161 -16.46 2.81 1.56
C SER A 161 -15.16 2.35 2.20
N THR A 162 -15.21 1.95 3.46
CA THR A 162 -14.04 1.50 4.21
C THR A 162 -14.27 0.07 4.69
N ILE A 163 -13.29 -0.80 4.46
CA ILE A 163 -13.20 -2.15 4.99
C ILE A 163 -12.09 -2.13 6.02
N THR A 164 -12.38 -2.57 7.23
CA THR A 164 -11.41 -2.62 8.31
C THR A 164 -10.83 -4.01 8.47
N PHE A 165 -9.54 -4.09 8.81
CA PHE A 165 -8.90 -5.33 9.22
C PHE A 165 -8.21 -5.15 10.58
N GLY A 166 -7.98 -6.27 11.28
CA GLY A 166 -7.27 -6.28 12.56
C GLY A 166 -6.94 -7.70 13.02
N LEU A 167 -6.32 -7.82 14.19
CA LEU A 167 -5.98 -9.14 14.75
C LEU A 167 -7.19 -9.86 15.30
N GLU A 168 -8.01 -9.19 16.10
CA GLU A 168 -9.15 -9.80 16.83
C GLU A 168 -10.49 -9.20 16.42
N ASP A 169 -10.49 -8.03 15.77
CA ASP A 169 -11.70 -7.30 15.40
C ASP A 169 -11.50 -6.59 14.04
N GLY A 170 -12.60 -6.29 13.38
CA GLY A 170 -12.65 -5.69 12.04
C GLY A 170 -13.57 -6.49 11.12
N ASP A 171 -13.83 -5.93 9.94
CA ASP A 171 -14.59 -6.63 8.89
C ASP A 171 -13.83 -7.88 8.44
N VAL A 172 -12.50 -7.82 8.50
CA VAL A 172 -11.57 -8.93 8.29
C VAL A 172 -10.67 -9.06 9.51
N HIS A 173 -10.59 -10.24 10.12
CA HIS A 173 -9.73 -10.48 11.29
C HIS A 173 -9.24 -11.92 11.34
N ALA A 174 -8.20 -12.16 12.16
CA ALA A 174 -7.67 -13.50 12.40
C ALA A 174 -8.43 -14.21 13.54
N ALA A 175 -8.76 -15.48 13.33
CA ALA A 175 -9.28 -16.37 14.38
C ALA A 175 -8.37 -17.60 14.48
N ASP A 176 -8.47 -18.32 15.61
CA ASP A 176 -7.73 -19.56 15.88
C ASP A 176 -6.22 -19.46 15.65
N LEU A 177 -5.65 -18.27 15.96
CA LEU A 177 -4.24 -17.96 15.75
C LEU A 177 -3.34 -18.87 16.59
N THR A 178 -2.49 -19.62 15.90
CA THR A 178 -1.49 -20.53 16.49
C THR A 178 -0.10 -20.25 15.93
N TRP A 179 0.94 -20.74 16.62
CA TRP A 179 2.32 -20.46 16.26
C TRP A 179 3.15 -21.74 16.18
N HIS A 180 3.84 -21.95 15.06
CA HIS A 180 4.72 -23.08 14.82
C HIS A 180 6.11 -22.58 14.37
N GLY A 181 7.11 -22.66 15.28
CA GLY A 181 8.47 -22.20 14.97
C GLY A 181 8.59 -20.70 14.65
N GLY A 182 7.67 -19.86 15.16
CA GLY A 182 7.62 -18.42 14.91
C GLY A 182 6.78 -18.00 13.70
N PHE A 183 6.20 -18.97 12.98
CA PHE A 183 5.26 -18.74 11.89
C PHE A 183 3.82 -18.89 12.39
N ALA A 184 2.92 -18.09 11.85
CA ALA A 184 1.53 -18.08 12.23
C ALA A 184 0.66 -18.95 11.31
N ASP A 185 -0.30 -19.67 11.92
CA ASP A 185 -1.42 -20.30 11.26
C ASP A 185 -2.70 -19.72 11.87
N PHE A 186 -3.65 -19.31 11.03
CA PHE A 186 -4.91 -18.72 11.48
C PHE A 186 -6.02 -18.84 10.44
N ASP A 187 -7.23 -18.65 10.86
CA ASP A 187 -8.39 -18.52 9.96
C ASP A 187 -8.67 -17.05 9.69
N ALA A 188 -8.64 -16.66 8.41
CA ALA A 188 -9.06 -15.34 7.98
C ALA A 188 -10.59 -15.28 7.98
N MET A 189 -11.14 -14.48 8.89
CA MET A 189 -12.58 -14.28 9.05
C MET A 189 -13.03 -13.06 8.25
N VAL A 190 -14.12 -13.19 7.52
CA VAL A 190 -14.76 -12.09 6.78
C VAL A 190 -16.25 -12.09 7.17
N ASN A 191 -16.74 -10.99 7.73
CA ASN A 191 -18.14 -10.88 8.19
C ASN A 191 -18.56 -12.04 9.13
N GLY A 192 -17.66 -12.48 10.00
CA GLY A 192 -17.90 -13.55 10.97
C GLY A 192 -17.92 -14.98 10.40
N GLN A 193 -17.49 -15.16 9.15
CA GLN A 193 -17.34 -16.47 8.51
C GLN A 193 -15.88 -16.73 8.15
N CYS A 194 -15.40 -17.95 8.36
CA CYS A 194 -14.09 -18.35 7.89
C CYS A 194 -14.07 -18.32 6.36
N TYR A 195 -13.21 -17.45 5.83
CA TYR A 195 -13.00 -17.29 4.38
C TYR A 195 -11.89 -18.22 3.87
N ALA A 196 -10.79 -18.29 4.61
CA ALA A 196 -9.64 -19.11 4.27
C ALA A 196 -8.79 -19.43 5.50
N HIS A 197 -8.17 -20.61 5.50
CA HIS A 197 -7.06 -20.92 6.40
C HIS A 197 -5.75 -20.40 5.82
N VAL A 198 -4.98 -19.70 6.65
CA VAL A 198 -3.73 -19.05 6.25
C VAL A 198 -2.57 -19.61 7.06
N SER A 199 -1.53 -20.11 6.38
CA SER A 199 -0.26 -20.50 6.97
C SER A 199 0.85 -19.59 6.45
N LEU A 200 1.43 -18.76 7.32
CA LEU A 200 2.45 -17.81 6.91
C LEU A 200 3.85 -18.46 6.86
N SER A 201 4.62 -18.11 5.85
CA SER A 201 6.04 -18.43 5.72
C SER A 201 6.97 -17.29 6.17
N VAL A 202 6.41 -16.21 6.72
CA VAL A 202 7.13 -15.08 7.31
C VAL A 202 6.76 -14.94 8.78
N PRO A 203 7.75 -14.72 9.68
CA PRO A 203 7.51 -14.73 11.12
C PRO A 203 6.94 -13.40 11.63
N GLY A 204 6.31 -13.46 12.80
CA GLY A 204 5.92 -12.28 13.58
C GLY A 204 4.46 -11.86 13.40
N VAL A 205 3.89 -11.36 14.52
CA VAL A 205 2.48 -10.93 14.60
C VAL A 205 2.12 -9.80 13.63
N HIS A 206 3.07 -8.91 13.35
CA HIS A 206 2.88 -7.85 12.36
C HIS A 206 2.61 -8.41 10.94
N ASN A 207 3.10 -9.62 10.64
CA ASN A 207 2.82 -10.28 9.36
C ASN A 207 1.45 -10.95 9.30
N VAL A 208 0.84 -11.25 10.45
CA VAL A 208 -0.58 -11.64 10.49
C VAL A 208 -1.47 -10.47 10.08
N ARG A 209 -1.15 -9.25 10.54
CA ARG A 209 -1.84 -8.02 10.11
C ARG A 209 -1.61 -7.68 8.64
N ASN A 210 -0.40 -7.93 8.13
CA ASN A 210 -0.05 -7.65 6.74
C ASN A 210 -0.67 -8.63 5.74
N ALA A 211 -1.12 -9.80 6.20
CA ALA A 211 -1.72 -10.86 5.39
C ALA A 211 -3.20 -10.70 5.19
#